data_4736c4e69adf0db9647818c01a7c40a5
#
_entry.id   4736c4e69adf0db9647818c01a7c40a5
#
_cell.length_a   1.000
_cell.length_b   1.000
_cell.length_c   1.000
_cell.angle_alpha   90.00
_cell.angle_beta   90.00
_cell.angle_gamma   90.00
#
_symmetry.space_group_name_H-M   'P 1'
#
loop_
_entity.id
_entity.type
_entity.pdbx_description
1 polymer ?
#
loop_
_entity_poly.entity_id
_entity_poly.type
_entity_poly.pdbx_seq_one_letter_code
_entity_poly.pdbx_strand_id
1 'polypeptide(L)'
;MRIALTGNPNSGKTTMYNALTGRNEKIGNWAGVTVDKKEYPVKKDHYDGSLELIAVDLPGAYSMSPFTSEESITSGYVKNEHPDAIINIVDATNLSRSLFFTTQLLELGVPVVVALNKSDINEKKGNKIDEKTLSEKLGCPVIKTTSTTDTGLREVVKKAAELQGAGQKPPYVQGDINLHDKKEVEAADRKRFEFVNAIVKQVETRKVLTKEKNAGDKIDAVLTNPVSGIITVSYTHLRAHETCA
;
A
#
# COMPACT_ATOMS: atom_id res chain seq x y z
N MET A 1 -10.25 1.45 -21.47
CA MET A 1 -9.10 0.88 -20.76
C MET A 1 -9.47 0.72 -19.28
N ARG A 2 -9.22 -0.44 -18.68
CA ARG A 2 -9.49 -0.69 -17.25
C ARG A 2 -8.20 -0.69 -16.45
N ILE A 3 -8.13 0.15 -15.42
CA ILE A 3 -6.98 0.27 -14.53
C ILE A 3 -7.41 -0.20 -13.14
N ALA A 4 -6.79 -1.27 -12.65
CA ALA A 4 -7.03 -1.76 -11.31
C ALA A 4 -6.21 -0.97 -10.29
N LEU A 5 -6.84 -0.49 -9.22
CA LEU A 5 -6.18 0.10 -8.07
C LEU A 5 -6.08 -0.93 -6.96
N THR A 6 -4.88 -1.20 -6.49
CA THR A 6 -4.64 -2.15 -5.42
C THR A 6 -3.53 -1.65 -4.48
N GLY A 7 -3.37 -2.29 -3.35
CA GLY A 7 -2.36 -1.94 -2.36
C GLY A 7 -2.69 -2.51 -0.99
N ASN A 8 -1.75 -2.40 -0.08
CA ASN A 8 -1.97 -2.87 1.29
C ASN A 8 -3.07 -2.06 1.99
N PRO A 9 -3.81 -2.63 2.94
CA PRO A 9 -4.69 -1.88 3.81
C PRO A 9 -3.98 -0.65 4.40
N ASN A 10 -4.70 0.47 4.42
CA ASN A 10 -4.20 1.78 4.89
C ASN A 10 -3.07 2.42 4.06
N SER A 11 -2.75 1.93 2.86
CA SER A 11 -1.78 2.57 1.94
C SER A 11 -2.28 3.91 1.36
N GLY A 12 -3.56 4.23 1.53
CA GLY A 12 -4.22 5.40 0.95
C GLY A 12 -4.95 5.10 -0.37
N LYS A 13 -5.24 3.84 -0.65
CA LYS A 13 -5.93 3.37 -1.86
C LYS A 13 -7.28 4.07 -2.07
N THR A 14 -8.16 4.04 -1.08
CA THR A 14 -9.48 4.69 -1.17
C THR A 14 -9.36 6.21 -1.35
N THR A 15 -8.38 6.85 -0.72
CA THR A 15 -8.12 8.29 -0.92
C THR A 15 -7.72 8.57 -2.37
N MET A 16 -6.80 7.77 -2.94
CA MET A 16 -6.39 7.91 -4.33
C MET A 16 -7.53 7.63 -5.30
N TYR A 17 -8.31 6.55 -5.08
CA TYR A 17 -9.48 6.25 -5.90
C TYR A 17 -10.48 7.42 -5.92
N ASN A 18 -10.82 7.97 -4.75
CA ASN A 18 -11.72 9.10 -4.64
C ASN A 18 -11.16 10.39 -5.31
N ALA A 19 -9.87 10.62 -5.23
CA ALA A 19 -9.21 11.72 -5.92
C ALA A 19 -9.35 11.58 -7.44
N LEU A 20 -9.03 10.38 -7.96
CA LEU A 20 -9.07 10.09 -9.39
C LEU A 20 -10.49 10.11 -9.98
N THR A 21 -11.50 9.66 -9.23
CA THR A 21 -12.88 9.49 -9.73
C THR A 21 -13.84 10.59 -9.29
N GLY A 22 -13.46 11.45 -8.34
CA GLY A 22 -14.30 12.53 -7.82
C GLY A 22 -15.33 12.08 -6.80
N ARG A 23 -15.09 10.97 -6.10
CA ARG A 23 -16.01 10.35 -5.13
C ARG A 23 -17.32 9.85 -5.74
N ASN A 24 -17.38 9.76 -7.06
CA ASN A 24 -18.49 9.13 -7.74
C ASN A 24 -18.21 7.64 -7.86
N GLU A 25 -19.19 6.82 -7.54
CA GLU A 25 -19.03 5.37 -7.49
C GLU A 25 -20.23 4.69 -8.13
N LYS A 26 -19.99 3.74 -9.05
CA LYS A 26 -20.95 2.67 -9.29
C LYS A 26 -20.62 1.58 -8.31
N ILE A 27 -21.51 1.36 -7.35
CA ILE A 27 -21.37 0.32 -6.34
C ILE A 27 -22.03 -0.95 -6.86
N GLY A 28 -21.31 -2.04 -6.85
CA GLY A 28 -21.81 -3.39 -7.05
C GLY A 28 -21.13 -4.31 -6.03
N ASN A 29 -21.47 -5.58 -6.03
CA ASN A 29 -20.78 -6.57 -5.19
C ASN A 29 -19.88 -7.43 -6.06
N TRP A 30 -18.74 -7.85 -5.51
CA TRP A 30 -17.95 -8.90 -6.11
C TRP A 30 -18.70 -10.21 -6.08
N ALA A 31 -18.60 -10.99 -7.16
CA ALA A 31 -19.34 -12.24 -7.28
C ALA A 31 -19.05 -13.19 -6.09
N GLY A 32 -20.12 -13.60 -5.39
CA GLY A 32 -20.07 -14.58 -4.31
C GLY A 32 -19.61 -14.05 -2.95
N VAL A 33 -19.41 -12.74 -2.78
CA VAL A 33 -18.98 -12.14 -1.51
C VAL A 33 -19.70 -10.82 -1.23
N THR A 34 -19.75 -10.42 0.05
CA THR A 34 -20.36 -9.15 0.50
C THR A 34 -19.39 -7.97 0.46
N VAL A 35 -18.42 -7.99 -0.46
CA VAL A 35 -17.43 -6.92 -0.63
C VAL A 35 -17.85 -6.04 -1.80
N ASP A 36 -17.84 -4.73 -1.61
CA ASP A 36 -18.25 -3.76 -2.62
C ASP A 36 -17.27 -3.74 -3.80
N LYS A 37 -17.83 -3.81 -5.01
CA LYS A 37 -17.10 -3.52 -6.24
C LYS A 37 -17.34 -2.07 -6.62
N LYS A 38 -16.27 -1.30 -6.78
CA LYS A 38 -16.32 0.11 -7.16
C LYS A 38 -15.57 0.32 -8.45
N GLU A 39 -16.26 0.88 -9.44
CA GLU A 39 -15.64 1.27 -10.71
C GLU A 39 -16.23 2.57 -11.21
N TYR A 40 -15.38 3.47 -11.72
CA TYR A 40 -15.79 4.74 -12.27
C TYR A 40 -14.76 5.33 -13.24
N PRO A 41 -15.16 6.13 -14.22
CA PRO A 41 -14.24 6.83 -15.09
C PRO A 41 -13.28 7.75 -14.31
N VAL A 42 -12.01 7.77 -14.74
CA VAL A 42 -11.01 8.71 -14.25
C VAL A 42 -11.36 10.12 -14.76
N LYS A 43 -11.26 11.12 -13.88
CA LYS A 43 -11.51 12.52 -14.23
C LYS A 43 -10.56 13.01 -15.34
N LYS A 44 -11.05 13.90 -16.17
CA LYS A 44 -10.24 14.56 -17.22
C LYS A 44 -9.07 15.38 -16.67
N ASP A 45 -9.17 15.87 -15.43
CA ASP A 45 -8.10 16.60 -14.76
C ASP A 45 -6.86 15.72 -14.52
N HIS A 46 -7.05 14.40 -14.39
CA HIS A 46 -5.97 13.43 -14.21
C HIS A 46 -5.55 12.73 -15.51
N TYR A 47 -6.43 12.73 -16.52
CA TYR A 47 -6.12 12.17 -17.83
C TYR A 47 -6.91 12.88 -18.94
N ASP A 48 -6.19 13.52 -19.83
CA ASP A 48 -6.70 14.29 -21.00
C ASP A 48 -6.52 13.57 -22.34
N GLY A 49 -6.10 12.30 -22.32
CA GLY A 49 -5.95 11.49 -23.53
C GLY A 49 -7.29 11.06 -24.14
N SER A 50 -7.21 10.47 -25.33
CA SER A 50 -8.37 10.01 -26.10
C SER A 50 -9.06 8.75 -25.54
N LEU A 51 -8.37 8.00 -24.68
CA LEU A 51 -8.89 6.77 -24.09
C LEU A 51 -9.81 7.09 -22.91
N GLU A 52 -10.94 6.43 -22.84
CA GLU A 52 -11.72 6.41 -21.60
C GLU A 52 -11.06 5.45 -20.60
N LEU A 53 -10.62 5.99 -19.46
CA LEU A 53 -9.99 5.20 -18.39
C LEU A 53 -11.02 4.94 -17.29
N ILE A 54 -11.20 3.66 -16.93
CA ILE A 54 -12.06 3.22 -15.84
C ILE A 54 -11.16 2.73 -14.71
N ALA A 55 -11.25 3.40 -13.57
CA ALA A 55 -10.60 2.97 -12.33
C ALA A 55 -11.46 1.91 -11.63
N VAL A 56 -10.87 0.77 -11.28
CA VAL A 56 -11.51 -0.31 -10.54
C VAL A 56 -10.83 -0.42 -9.18
N ASP A 57 -11.59 -0.18 -8.11
CA ASP A 57 -11.08 -0.29 -6.73
C ASP A 57 -11.09 -1.76 -6.28
N LEU A 58 -9.92 -2.35 -6.10
CA LEU A 58 -9.79 -3.70 -5.56
C LEU A 58 -9.69 -3.65 -4.03
N PRO A 59 -10.15 -4.67 -3.31
CA PRO A 59 -9.93 -4.77 -1.87
C PRO A 59 -8.44 -4.67 -1.51
N GLY A 60 -8.15 -4.10 -0.33
CA GLY A 60 -6.77 -4.05 0.16
C GLY A 60 -6.27 -5.44 0.51
N ALA A 61 -5.07 -5.79 0.04
CA ALA A 61 -4.49 -7.10 0.26
C ALA A 61 -3.03 -6.99 0.72
N TYR A 62 -2.59 -7.92 1.54
CA TYR A 62 -1.19 -8.02 1.96
C TYR A 62 -0.41 -9.03 1.11
N SER A 63 -1.12 -9.94 0.48
CA SER A 63 -0.58 -11.02 -0.34
C SER A 63 -1.54 -11.34 -1.48
N MET A 64 -1.02 -11.99 -2.53
CA MET A 64 -1.82 -12.59 -3.60
C MET A 64 -2.23 -14.03 -3.29
N SER A 65 -1.86 -14.54 -2.13
CA SER A 65 -2.26 -15.85 -1.65
C SER A 65 -3.73 -15.80 -1.21
N PRO A 66 -4.60 -16.75 -1.61
CA PRO A 66 -6.04 -16.67 -1.38
C PRO A 66 -6.44 -17.12 0.03
N PHE A 67 -5.78 -16.56 1.06
CA PHE A 67 -6.09 -16.91 2.45
C PHE A 67 -7.22 -16.07 3.06
N THR A 68 -7.45 -14.87 2.53
CA THR A 68 -8.57 -14.01 2.92
C THR A 68 -9.51 -13.79 1.74
N SER A 69 -10.75 -13.35 2.03
CA SER A 69 -11.73 -13.02 0.98
C SER A 69 -11.21 -11.89 0.08
N GLU A 70 -10.58 -10.88 0.67
CA GLU A 70 -10.03 -9.73 -0.04
C GLU A 70 -8.87 -10.12 -0.96
N GLU A 71 -7.97 -10.99 -0.49
CA GLU A 71 -6.86 -11.50 -1.29
C GLU A 71 -7.34 -12.39 -2.43
N SER A 72 -8.35 -13.22 -2.17
CA SER A 72 -9.00 -14.04 -3.19
C SER A 72 -9.65 -13.21 -4.28
N ILE A 73 -10.35 -12.12 -3.92
CA ILE A 73 -10.98 -11.20 -4.89
C ILE A 73 -9.91 -10.53 -5.74
N THR A 74 -8.88 -9.96 -5.10
CA THR A 74 -7.81 -9.25 -5.81
C THR A 74 -7.05 -10.18 -6.74
N SER A 75 -6.67 -11.37 -6.28
CA SER A 75 -6.01 -12.38 -7.10
C SER A 75 -6.89 -12.86 -8.25
N GLY A 76 -8.14 -13.18 -7.95
CA GLY A 76 -9.13 -13.62 -8.94
C GLY A 76 -9.39 -12.57 -10.03
N TYR A 77 -9.55 -11.29 -9.63
CA TYR A 77 -9.75 -10.21 -10.59
C TYR A 77 -8.56 -10.06 -11.54
N VAL A 78 -7.35 -9.99 -11.02
CA VAL A 78 -6.16 -9.80 -11.86
C VAL A 78 -5.95 -10.99 -12.82
N LYS A 79 -6.18 -12.21 -12.34
CA LYS A 79 -6.00 -13.44 -13.15
C LYS A 79 -7.09 -13.67 -14.19
N ASN A 80 -8.34 -13.33 -13.90
CA ASN A 80 -9.48 -13.70 -14.73
C ASN A 80 -9.99 -12.54 -15.59
N GLU A 81 -9.98 -11.30 -15.07
CA GLU A 81 -10.50 -10.12 -15.76
C GLU A 81 -9.42 -9.38 -16.57
N HIS A 82 -8.14 -9.71 -16.35
CA HIS A 82 -6.99 -9.17 -17.09
C HIS A 82 -7.07 -7.65 -17.28
N PRO A 83 -6.98 -6.84 -16.21
CA PRO A 83 -6.97 -5.39 -16.36
C PRO A 83 -5.81 -4.94 -17.25
N ASP A 84 -6.01 -3.85 -18.00
CA ASP A 84 -4.99 -3.33 -18.93
C ASP A 84 -3.73 -2.84 -18.23
N ALA A 85 -3.88 -2.34 -16.98
CA ALA A 85 -2.78 -1.97 -16.10
C ALA A 85 -3.21 -2.00 -14.62
N ILE A 86 -2.23 -2.06 -13.74
CA ILE A 86 -2.42 -2.00 -12.29
C ILE A 86 -1.70 -0.75 -11.76
N ILE A 87 -2.38 0.08 -10.98
CA ILE A 87 -1.76 1.07 -10.10
C ILE A 87 -1.68 0.45 -8.71
N ASN A 88 -0.47 0.11 -8.29
CA ASN A 88 -0.22 -0.42 -6.95
C ASN A 88 0.18 0.70 -6.00
N ILE A 89 -0.66 0.98 -5.01
CA ILE A 89 -0.46 2.02 -4.02
C ILE A 89 0.42 1.48 -2.89
N VAL A 90 1.66 1.96 -2.85
CA VAL A 90 2.71 1.59 -1.90
C VAL A 90 2.83 2.65 -0.82
N ASP A 91 2.77 2.25 0.44
CA ASP A 91 2.98 3.16 1.57
C ASP A 91 4.48 3.43 1.77
N ALA A 92 4.93 4.64 1.46
CA ALA A 92 6.32 5.06 1.60
C ALA A 92 6.83 4.97 3.06
N THR A 93 5.94 5.02 4.04
CA THR A 93 6.32 4.92 5.46
C THR A 93 6.54 3.48 5.92
N ASN A 94 6.11 2.50 5.09
CA ASN A 94 6.24 1.06 5.37
C ASN A 94 6.60 0.29 4.09
N LEU A 95 7.77 0.63 3.53
CA LEU A 95 8.18 0.20 2.20
C LEU A 95 8.31 -1.32 2.08
N SER A 96 9.03 -1.99 2.99
CA SER A 96 9.25 -3.44 2.92
C SER A 96 7.95 -4.24 2.85
N ARG A 97 6.97 -3.90 3.68
CA ARG A 97 5.68 -4.60 3.71
C ARG A 97 4.90 -4.39 2.42
N SER A 98 4.94 -3.17 1.88
CA SER A 98 4.23 -2.85 0.65
C SER A 98 4.88 -3.51 -0.57
N LEU A 99 6.21 -3.55 -0.64
CA LEU A 99 6.94 -4.16 -1.75
C LEU A 99 6.81 -5.68 -1.81
N PHE A 100 6.55 -6.34 -0.68
CA PHE A 100 6.25 -7.77 -0.67
C PHE A 100 5.05 -8.09 -1.60
N PHE A 101 3.96 -7.36 -1.43
CA PHE A 101 2.78 -7.49 -2.29
C PHE A 101 3.07 -7.04 -3.74
N THR A 102 3.83 -5.96 -3.92
CA THR A 102 4.23 -5.46 -5.25
C THR A 102 4.96 -6.53 -6.06
N THR A 103 5.90 -7.27 -5.45
CA THR A 103 6.65 -8.32 -6.15
C THR A 103 5.76 -9.46 -6.60
N GLN A 104 4.70 -9.79 -5.85
CA GLN A 104 3.72 -10.79 -6.25
C GLN A 104 2.83 -10.31 -7.41
N LEU A 105 2.44 -9.02 -7.43
CA LEU A 105 1.69 -8.44 -8.54
C LEU A 105 2.48 -8.49 -9.85
N LEU A 106 3.78 -8.17 -9.79
CA LEU A 106 4.64 -8.17 -10.97
C LEU A 106 4.80 -9.56 -11.60
N GLU A 107 4.64 -10.63 -10.83
CA GLU A 107 4.68 -12.02 -11.34
C GLU A 107 3.45 -12.38 -12.18
N LEU A 108 2.35 -11.64 -12.08
CA LEU A 108 1.10 -11.95 -12.80
C LEU A 108 1.12 -11.53 -14.28
N GLY A 109 2.16 -10.81 -14.72
CA GLY A 109 2.34 -10.42 -16.11
C GLY A 109 1.45 -9.26 -16.58
N VAL A 110 0.62 -8.67 -15.70
CA VAL A 110 -0.13 -7.44 -15.97
C VAL A 110 0.79 -6.24 -15.71
N PRO A 111 0.80 -5.21 -16.58
CA PRO A 111 1.61 -4.01 -16.35
C PRO A 111 1.29 -3.33 -15.03
N VAL A 112 2.31 -3.04 -14.22
CA VAL A 112 2.19 -2.40 -12.91
C VAL A 112 2.90 -1.05 -12.90
N VAL A 113 2.24 -0.03 -12.36
CA VAL A 113 2.84 1.25 -11.96
C VAL A 113 2.76 1.34 -10.44
N VAL A 114 3.86 1.65 -9.78
CA VAL A 114 3.91 1.89 -8.34
C VAL A 114 3.65 3.36 -8.05
N ALA A 115 2.56 3.63 -7.33
CA ALA A 115 2.29 4.92 -6.72
C ALA A 115 2.87 4.92 -5.30
N LEU A 116 4.06 5.53 -5.12
CA LEU A 116 4.73 5.63 -3.83
C LEU A 116 4.06 6.73 -2.99
N ASN A 117 2.98 6.34 -2.32
CA ASN A 117 2.08 7.24 -1.62
C ASN A 117 2.57 7.60 -0.20
N LYS A 118 2.02 8.68 0.36
CA LYS A 118 2.46 9.27 1.65
C LYS A 118 3.91 9.72 1.64
N SER A 119 4.43 10.09 0.47
CA SER A 119 5.81 10.55 0.31
C SER A 119 6.09 11.80 1.16
N ASP A 120 5.11 12.70 1.31
CA ASP A 120 5.17 13.87 2.18
C ASP A 120 5.39 13.52 3.66
N ILE A 121 4.70 12.48 4.15
CA ILE A 121 4.85 12.00 5.54
C ILE A 121 6.22 11.38 5.73
N ASN A 122 6.70 10.62 4.75
CA ASN A 122 8.00 9.98 4.81
C ASN A 122 9.13 11.02 4.81
N GLU A 123 9.04 12.05 3.98
CA GLU A 123 9.99 13.17 3.92
C GLU A 123 9.98 14.03 5.19
N LYS A 124 8.81 14.31 5.77
CA LYS A 124 8.69 15.00 7.08
C LYS A 124 9.39 14.24 8.21
N LYS A 125 9.46 12.92 8.14
CA LYS A 125 10.24 12.07 9.06
C LYS A 125 11.75 12.10 8.77
N GLY A 126 12.19 12.82 7.74
CA GLY A 126 13.58 12.90 7.31
C GLY A 126 14.07 11.65 6.57
N ASN A 127 13.17 10.75 6.20
CA ASN A 127 13.50 9.58 5.39
C ASN A 127 13.51 9.96 3.90
N LYS A 128 14.33 9.28 3.13
CA LYS A 128 14.40 9.43 1.68
C LYS A 128 14.31 8.07 1.01
N ILE A 129 13.58 8.00 -0.09
CA ILE A 129 13.52 6.82 -0.96
C ILE A 129 14.02 7.27 -2.34
N ASP A 130 14.99 6.55 -2.88
CA ASP A 130 15.47 6.72 -4.25
C ASP A 130 14.51 6.00 -5.19
N GLU A 131 13.57 6.76 -5.76
CA GLU A 131 12.54 6.24 -6.66
C GLU A 131 13.11 5.70 -7.98
N LYS A 132 14.21 6.30 -8.47
CA LYS A 132 14.84 5.85 -9.71
C LYS A 132 15.47 4.47 -9.54
N THR A 133 16.29 4.32 -8.51
CA THR A 133 16.87 3.02 -8.17
C THR A 133 15.80 1.98 -7.83
N LEU A 134 14.72 2.38 -7.13
CA LEU A 134 13.61 1.50 -6.84
C LEU A 134 12.89 1.05 -8.12
N SER A 135 12.64 1.94 -9.07
CA SER A 135 12.05 1.62 -10.37
C SER A 135 12.91 0.64 -11.16
N GLU A 136 14.23 0.85 -11.21
CA GLU A 136 15.18 -0.04 -11.87
C GLU A 136 15.19 -1.45 -11.21
N LYS A 137 15.15 -1.52 -9.89
CA LYS A 137 15.14 -2.78 -9.14
C LYS A 137 13.84 -3.57 -9.28
N LEU A 138 12.71 -2.87 -9.38
CA LEU A 138 11.41 -3.50 -9.56
C LEU A 138 11.08 -3.83 -11.03
N GLY A 139 11.76 -3.18 -11.99
CA GLY A 139 11.45 -3.31 -13.41
C GLY A 139 10.11 -2.68 -13.80
N CYS A 140 9.59 -1.74 -13.00
CA CYS A 140 8.34 -1.02 -13.25
C CYS A 140 8.46 0.45 -12.85
N PRO A 141 7.64 1.36 -13.43
CA PRO A 141 7.64 2.76 -13.04
C PRO A 141 7.27 2.96 -11.58
N VAL A 142 8.01 3.82 -10.89
CA VAL A 142 7.73 4.25 -9.51
C VAL A 142 7.58 5.77 -9.51
N ILE A 143 6.45 6.26 -9.01
CA ILE A 143 6.11 7.68 -9.00
C ILE A 143 5.72 8.07 -7.59
N LYS A 144 6.35 9.12 -7.05
CA LYS A 144 5.97 9.69 -5.76
C LYS A 144 4.60 10.32 -5.83
N THR A 145 3.76 10.01 -4.85
CA THR A 145 2.41 10.55 -4.75
C THR A 145 2.06 10.99 -3.34
N THR A 146 1.11 11.94 -3.28
CA THR A 146 0.41 12.33 -2.07
C THR A 146 -1.06 12.44 -2.42
N SER A 147 -1.83 11.39 -2.16
CA SER A 147 -3.23 11.28 -2.60
C SER A 147 -4.14 12.35 -1.99
N THR A 148 -3.78 12.95 -0.86
CA THR A 148 -4.55 14.02 -0.21
C THR A 148 -4.41 15.38 -0.88
N THR A 149 -3.36 15.59 -1.67
CA THR A 149 -3.04 16.84 -2.38
C THR A 149 -2.99 16.65 -3.90
N ASP A 150 -3.43 15.51 -4.40
CA ASP A 150 -3.42 15.11 -5.81
C ASP A 150 -2.02 15.12 -6.46
N THR A 151 -0.95 15.23 -5.66
CA THR A 151 0.42 15.29 -6.15
C THR A 151 0.81 13.95 -6.79
N GLY A 152 1.33 14.01 -8.03
CA GLY A 152 1.80 12.84 -8.78
C GLY A 152 0.70 11.98 -9.40
N LEU A 153 -0.60 12.23 -9.12
CA LEU A 153 -1.69 11.37 -9.59
C LEU A 153 -1.82 11.38 -11.11
N ARG A 154 -1.71 12.55 -11.74
CA ARG A 154 -1.77 12.68 -13.20
C ARG A 154 -0.66 11.88 -13.87
N GLU A 155 0.55 11.92 -13.31
CA GLU A 155 1.71 11.20 -13.84
C GLU A 155 1.52 9.68 -13.72
N VAL A 156 1.02 9.20 -12.56
CA VAL A 156 0.72 7.77 -12.35
C VAL A 156 -0.30 7.27 -13.36
N VAL A 157 -1.40 7.99 -13.57
CA VAL A 157 -2.46 7.61 -14.52
C VAL A 157 -1.94 7.62 -15.96
N LYS A 158 -1.22 8.68 -16.34
CA LYS A 158 -0.59 8.77 -17.67
C LYS A 158 0.35 7.59 -17.90
N LYS A 159 1.19 7.27 -16.90
CA LYS A 159 2.13 6.16 -17.00
C LYS A 159 1.44 4.81 -17.10
N ALA A 160 0.35 4.61 -16.36
CA ALA A 160 -0.47 3.41 -16.47
C ALA A 160 -1.11 3.26 -17.88
N ALA A 161 -1.58 4.38 -18.46
CA ALA A 161 -2.12 4.38 -19.81
C ALA A 161 -1.05 4.05 -20.89
N GLU A 162 0.17 4.56 -20.72
CA GLU A 162 1.31 4.29 -21.63
C GLU A 162 1.75 2.81 -21.59
N LEU A 163 1.52 2.11 -20.49
CA LEU A 163 1.92 0.71 -20.31
C LEU A 163 0.91 -0.30 -20.87
N GLN A 164 -0.21 0.14 -21.42
CA GLN A 164 -1.19 -0.77 -22.01
C GLN A 164 -0.54 -1.70 -23.04
N GLY A 165 -0.65 -3.01 -22.82
CA GLY A 165 -0.06 -4.04 -23.68
C GLY A 165 1.47 -4.17 -23.57
N ALA A 166 2.12 -3.43 -22.68
CA ALA A 166 3.56 -3.57 -22.46
C ALA A 166 3.87 -4.81 -21.61
N GLY A 167 4.88 -5.57 -22.00
CA GLY A 167 5.43 -6.63 -21.16
C GLY A 167 6.31 -6.05 -20.05
N GLN A 168 6.14 -6.53 -18.83
CA GLN A 168 7.05 -6.25 -17.71
C GLN A 168 7.71 -7.55 -17.25
N LYS A 169 9.00 -7.48 -16.95
CA LYS A 169 9.73 -8.62 -16.41
C LYS A 169 9.72 -8.55 -14.89
N PRO A 170 9.18 -9.56 -14.18
CA PRO A 170 9.18 -9.56 -12.73
C PRO A 170 10.62 -9.62 -12.18
N PRO A 171 10.94 -8.86 -11.14
CA PRO A 171 12.28 -8.85 -10.53
C PRO A 171 12.55 -10.08 -9.68
N TYR A 172 11.50 -10.78 -9.30
CA TYR A 172 11.51 -11.99 -8.50
C TYR A 172 10.47 -12.95 -9.05
N VAL A 173 10.82 -14.21 -9.18
CA VAL A 173 9.91 -15.28 -9.59
C VAL A 173 9.92 -16.34 -8.50
N GLN A 174 8.74 -16.58 -7.93
CA GLN A 174 8.54 -17.68 -7.01
C GLN A 174 8.42 -18.98 -7.80
N GLY A 175 9.25 -19.98 -7.45
CA GLY A 175 9.08 -21.32 -8.02
C GLY A 175 7.76 -21.96 -7.56
N ASP A 176 7.44 -23.10 -8.14
CA ASP A 176 6.28 -23.88 -7.74
C ASP A 176 6.37 -24.25 -6.26
N ILE A 177 5.30 -23.96 -5.53
CA ILE A 177 5.15 -24.26 -4.11
C ILE A 177 3.82 -24.94 -3.85
N ASN A 178 3.79 -25.88 -2.93
CA ASN A 178 2.54 -26.47 -2.48
C ASN A 178 1.85 -25.50 -1.49
N LEU A 179 0.81 -24.80 -1.95
CA LEU A 179 0.04 -23.85 -1.13
C LEU A 179 -0.67 -24.50 0.07
N HIS A 180 -0.80 -25.82 0.10
CA HIS A 180 -1.35 -26.57 1.24
C HIS A 180 -0.29 -26.94 2.29
N ASP A 181 1.01 -26.84 1.96
CA ASP A 181 2.08 -27.02 2.92
C ASP A 181 2.51 -25.66 3.53
N LYS A 182 2.05 -25.44 4.75
CA LYS A 182 2.34 -24.20 5.49
C LYS A 182 3.84 -23.91 5.63
N LYS A 183 4.68 -24.93 5.81
CA LYS A 183 6.13 -24.75 5.96
C LYS A 183 6.78 -24.32 4.64
N GLU A 184 6.30 -24.86 3.53
CA GLU A 184 6.79 -24.49 2.20
C GLU A 184 6.39 -23.05 1.87
N VAL A 185 5.15 -22.65 2.16
CA VAL A 185 4.68 -21.28 2.01
C VAL A 185 5.49 -20.31 2.88
N GLU A 186 5.68 -20.61 4.17
CA GLU A 186 6.48 -19.77 5.07
C GLU A 186 7.95 -19.63 4.61
N ALA A 187 8.54 -20.69 4.08
CA ALA A 187 9.90 -20.66 3.54
C ALA A 187 9.99 -19.80 2.27
N ALA A 188 9.00 -19.88 1.39
CA ALA A 188 8.90 -19.09 0.19
C ALA A 188 8.71 -17.61 0.51
N ASP A 189 7.81 -17.26 1.43
CA ASP A 189 7.58 -15.90 1.89
C ASP A 189 8.83 -15.30 2.53
N ARG A 190 9.58 -16.08 3.32
CA ARG A 190 10.85 -15.64 3.90
C ARG A 190 11.85 -15.23 2.82
N LYS A 191 12.04 -16.05 1.79
CA LYS A 191 12.94 -15.74 0.67
C LYS A 191 12.52 -14.47 -0.06
N ARG A 192 11.21 -14.28 -0.29
CA ARG A 192 10.68 -13.06 -0.90
C ARG A 192 10.93 -11.83 -0.01
N PHE A 193 10.73 -11.95 1.31
CA PHE A 193 11.03 -10.87 2.23
C PHE A 193 12.52 -10.53 2.29
N GLU A 194 13.40 -11.52 2.21
CA GLU A 194 14.86 -11.30 2.11
C GLU A 194 15.21 -10.51 0.85
N PHE A 195 14.64 -10.89 -0.30
CA PHE A 195 14.80 -10.16 -1.55
C PHE A 195 14.29 -8.72 -1.45
N VAL A 196 13.08 -8.50 -0.96
CA VAL A 196 12.50 -7.17 -0.75
C VAL A 196 13.36 -6.32 0.18
N ASN A 197 13.80 -6.87 1.30
CA ASN A 197 14.64 -6.16 2.27
C ASN A 197 16.00 -5.79 1.69
N ALA A 198 16.55 -6.60 0.79
CA ALA A 198 17.79 -6.27 0.07
C ALA A 198 17.60 -5.04 -0.84
N ILE A 199 16.44 -4.92 -1.50
CA ILE A 199 16.09 -3.73 -2.29
C ILE A 199 15.93 -2.52 -1.35
N VAL A 200 15.12 -2.64 -0.29
CA VAL A 200 14.84 -1.54 0.63
C VAL A 200 16.11 -0.96 1.23
N LYS A 201 17.06 -1.80 1.63
CA LYS A 201 18.37 -1.36 2.14
C LYS A 201 19.17 -0.50 1.15
N GLN A 202 18.95 -0.67 -0.15
CA GLN A 202 19.67 0.08 -1.19
C GLN A 202 18.98 1.40 -1.55
N VAL A 203 17.65 1.47 -1.40
CA VAL A 203 16.84 2.60 -1.88
C VAL A 203 16.35 3.51 -0.76
N GLU A 204 16.26 3.00 0.48
CA GLU A 204 15.71 3.77 1.60
C GLU A 204 16.84 4.24 2.53
N THR A 205 16.91 5.56 2.72
CA THR A 205 17.74 6.17 3.77
C THR A 205 16.81 6.65 4.87
N ARG A 206 16.88 6.00 6.04
CA ARG A 206 16.15 6.42 7.23
C ARG A 206 17.02 7.33 8.09
N LYS A 207 16.49 8.49 8.45
CA LYS A 207 17.07 9.27 9.52
C LYS A 207 16.82 8.48 10.81
N VAL A 208 17.87 7.89 11.35
CA VAL A 208 17.83 7.32 12.69
C VAL A 208 17.62 8.51 13.62
N LEU A 209 16.39 8.71 14.04
CA LEU A 209 16.12 9.58 15.18
C LEU A 209 16.78 8.87 16.35
N THR A 210 18.03 9.26 16.67
CA THR A 210 18.58 9.03 18.01
C THR A 210 17.48 9.42 18.97
N LYS A 211 17.14 8.51 19.90
CA LYS A 211 16.06 8.66 20.88
C LYS A 211 16.15 10.01 21.61
N GLU A 212 15.75 11.08 20.97
CA GLU A 212 15.24 12.21 21.72
C GLU A 212 13.91 11.72 22.28
N LYS A 213 13.93 11.43 23.58
CA LYS A 213 12.74 11.07 24.34
C LYS A 213 11.73 12.19 24.10
N ASN A 214 10.75 11.94 23.25
CA ASN A 214 9.63 12.86 23.05
C ASN A 214 8.97 13.13 24.40
N ALA A 215 8.34 14.30 24.55
CA ALA A 215 7.60 14.62 25.77
C ALA A 215 6.62 13.50 26.16
N GLY A 216 6.02 12.81 25.18
CA GLY A 216 5.21 11.62 25.36
C GLY A 216 5.96 10.46 26.02
N ASP A 217 7.18 10.14 25.54
CA ASP A 217 7.99 9.04 26.14
C ASP A 217 8.37 9.35 27.60
N LYS A 218 8.55 10.64 27.95
CA LYS A 218 8.80 11.06 29.32
C LYS A 218 7.54 10.90 30.19
N ILE A 219 6.39 11.25 29.64
CA ILE A 219 5.09 11.08 30.32
C ILE A 219 4.79 9.59 30.52
N ASP A 220 4.99 8.78 29.48
CA ASP A 220 4.79 7.31 29.55
C ASP A 220 5.77 6.69 30.55
N ALA A 221 7.03 7.11 30.58
CA ALA A 221 7.99 6.62 31.55
C ALA A 221 7.61 6.95 33.00
N VAL A 222 6.92 8.07 33.25
CA VAL A 222 6.40 8.43 34.56
C VAL A 222 5.15 7.62 34.89
N LEU A 223 4.23 7.45 33.94
CA LEU A 223 2.97 6.74 34.13
C LEU A 223 3.16 5.21 34.26
N THR A 224 4.14 4.65 33.58
CA THR A 224 4.44 3.21 33.60
C THR A 224 5.45 2.81 34.69
N ASN A 225 6.04 3.77 35.38
CA ASN A 225 6.93 3.47 36.49
C ASN A 225 6.13 2.88 37.69
N PRO A 226 6.58 1.77 38.30
CA PRO A 226 5.85 1.08 39.36
C PRO A 226 5.51 1.96 40.57
N VAL A 227 6.32 2.97 40.87
CA VAL A 227 6.11 3.85 42.03
C VAL A 227 5.24 5.07 41.65
N SER A 228 5.64 5.82 40.60
CA SER A 228 4.91 7.04 40.19
C SER A 228 3.59 6.74 39.48
N GLY A 229 3.49 5.60 38.77
CA GLY A 229 2.26 5.16 38.12
C GLY A 229 1.14 4.87 39.10
N ILE A 230 1.43 4.19 40.20
CA ILE A 230 0.43 3.91 41.25
C ILE A 230 -0.12 5.20 41.85
N ILE A 231 0.74 6.18 42.15
CA ILE A 231 0.35 7.48 42.71
C ILE A 231 -0.54 8.23 41.73
N THR A 232 -0.17 8.26 40.43
CA THR A 232 -0.93 8.98 39.40
C THR A 232 -2.30 8.34 39.17
N VAL A 233 -2.39 7.01 39.11
CA VAL A 233 -3.64 6.28 38.93
C VAL A 233 -4.56 6.47 40.16
N SER A 234 -4.00 6.39 41.38
CA SER A 234 -4.77 6.60 42.60
C SER A 234 -5.30 8.04 42.68
N TYR A 235 -4.53 9.04 42.29
CA TYR A 235 -4.98 10.43 42.30
C TYR A 235 -6.09 10.69 41.28
N THR A 236 -5.96 10.16 40.05
CA THR A 236 -6.98 10.29 39.00
C THR A 236 -8.27 9.54 39.37
N HIS A 237 -8.18 8.39 40.04
CA HIS A 237 -9.34 7.61 40.46
C HIS A 237 -10.10 8.27 41.62
N LEU A 238 -9.39 8.85 42.59
CA LEU A 238 -10.00 9.60 43.68
C LEU A 238 -10.73 10.85 43.17
N ARG A 239 -10.13 11.59 42.24
CA ARG A 239 -10.75 12.80 41.66
C ARG A 239 -11.96 12.49 40.79
N ALA A 240 -12.00 11.35 40.12
CA ALA A 240 -13.17 10.92 39.35
C ALA A 240 -14.37 10.57 40.25
N HIS A 241 -14.11 10.12 41.46
CA HIS A 241 -15.17 9.87 42.47
C HIS A 241 -15.77 11.14 43.08
N GLU A 242 -14.96 12.22 43.21
CA GLU A 242 -15.45 13.51 43.74
C GLU A 242 -16.31 14.30 42.75
N THR A 243 -16.22 14.03 41.45
CA THR A 243 -17.01 14.71 40.41
C THR A 243 -18.36 14.02 40.11
N CYS A 244 -18.67 12.90 40.72
CA CYS A 244 -19.93 12.16 40.57
C CYS A 244 -20.82 12.23 41.83
N ALA A 245 -20.56 13.13 42.78
CA ALA A 245 -21.39 13.38 43.95
C ALA A 245 -22.16 14.69 43.85
#